data_263842812baa4195b41017e22757db45
#
_entry.id   263842812baa4195b41017e22757db45
#
_cell.length_a   1.000
_cell.length_b   1.000
_cell.length_c   1.000
_cell.angle_alpha   90.00
_cell.angle_beta   90.00
_cell.angle_gamma   90.00
#
_symmetry.space_group_name_H-M   'P 1'
#
loop_
_entity.id
_entity.type
_entity.pdbx_description
1 polymer ?
#
loop_
_entity_poly.entity_id
_entity_poly.type
_entity_poly.pdbx_seq_one_letter_code
_entity_poly.pdbx_strand_id
1 'polypeptide(L)'
;LDVADELPDAFILRLKDRIRQVKPDALLIGEVWEDASNKIAYGKRRRYFIDGALDSVMNYPWRKAILDYCQGRDDGTALRQSVLRIAENYPPGVLSCVMNILGTHDTPRILSLLGGSCDGTKDEQAQRQLSSRQRAQALEQLQTAAFLQFMLPGMACIYYGDEAGME
;
A
#
# COMPACT_ATOMS: atom_id res chain seq x y z
N LEU A 1 5.61 -3.10 -10.56
CA LEU A 1 4.91 -2.88 -11.83
C LEU A 1 3.82 -1.86 -11.61
N ASP A 2 4.03 -0.68 -12.11
CA ASP A 2 3.11 0.45 -12.06
C ASP A 2 1.86 0.15 -12.88
N VAL A 3 0.71 0.72 -12.48
CA VAL A 3 -0.59 0.62 -13.16
C VAL A 3 -0.97 -0.80 -13.62
N ALA A 4 -0.80 -1.79 -12.76
CA ALA A 4 -1.02 -3.20 -13.14
C ALA A 4 -2.44 -3.47 -13.67
N ASP A 5 -3.44 -2.72 -13.23
CA ASP A 5 -4.82 -2.85 -13.70
C ASP A 5 -5.03 -2.40 -15.16
N GLU A 6 -4.16 -1.53 -15.66
CA GLU A 6 -4.21 -1.03 -17.04
C GLU A 6 -3.54 -1.98 -18.05
N LEU A 7 -2.76 -2.95 -17.56
CA LEU A 7 -1.99 -3.85 -18.41
C LEU A 7 -2.74 -5.17 -18.65
N PRO A 8 -2.73 -5.72 -19.88
CA PRO A 8 -3.33 -7.01 -20.15
C PRO A 8 -2.63 -8.15 -19.36
N ASP A 9 -3.39 -9.11 -18.83
CA ASP A 9 -2.85 -10.26 -18.10
C ASP A 9 -1.78 -11.03 -18.90
N ALA A 10 -2.00 -11.21 -20.21
CA ALA A 10 -1.04 -11.87 -21.09
C ALA A 10 0.30 -11.09 -21.23
N PHE A 11 0.26 -9.76 -21.09
CA PHE A 11 1.47 -8.95 -21.06
C PHE A 11 2.24 -9.17 -19.75
N ILE A 12 1.53 -9.11 -18.62
CA ILE A 12 2.15 -9.28 -17.29
C ILE A 12 2.80 -10.68 -17.18
N LEU A 13 2.11 -11.73 -17.65
CA LEU A 13 2.66 -13.08 -17.69
C LEU A 13 3.96 -13.16 -18.49
N ARG A 14 3.95 -12.63 -19.71
CA ARG A 14 5.16 -12.62 -20.57
C ARG A 14 6.30 -11.79 -19.96
N LEU A 15 5.97 -10.67 -19.32
CA LEU A 15 6.94 -9.85 -18.60
C LEU A 15 7.59 -10.65 -17.47
N LYS A 16 6.77 -11.33 -16.67
CA LYS A 16 7.25 -12.17 -15.57
C LYS A 16 8.15 -13.31 -16.05
N ASP A 17 7.74 -14.02 -17.10
CA ASP A 17 8.54 -15.08 -17.69
C ASP A 17 9.91 -14.55 -18.16
N ARG A 18 9.91 -13.36 -18.76
CA ARG A 18 11.16 -12.74 -19.22
C ARG A 18 12.05 -12.30 -18.07
N ILE A 19 11.48 -11.74 -17.01
CA ILE A 19 12.24 -11.38 -15.81
C ILE A 19 12.87 -12.63 -15.20
N ARG A 20 12.15 -13.72 -15.07
CA ARG A 20 12.64 -14.98 -14.49
C ARG A 20 13.74 -15.67 -15.31
N GLN A 21 13.74 -15.48 -16.63
CA GLN A 21 14.86 -15.95 -17.47
C GLN A 21 16.18 -15.23 -17.16
N VAL A 22 16.11 -13.97 -16.73
CA VAL A 22 17.30 -13.17 -16.40
C VAL A 22 17.66 -13.30 -14.93
N LYS A 23 16.64 -13.28 -14.05
CA LYS A 23 16.78 -13.38 -12.60
C LYS A 23 15.67 -14.27 -12.03
N PRO A 24 15.94 -15.58 -11.83
CA PRO A 24 14.92 -16.56 -11.42
C PRO A 24 14.22 -16.25 -10.08
N ASP A 25 14.90 -15.56 -9.17
CA ASP A 25 14.45 -15.19 -7.83
C ASP A 25 13.83 -13.78 -7.76
N ALA A 26 13.68 -13.07 -8.89
CA ALA A 26 13.08 -11.76 -8.90
C ALA A 26 11.58 -11.82 -8.61
N LEU A 27 11.12 -10.94 -7.73
CA LEU A 27 9.70 -10.74 -7.43
C LEU A 27 9.11 -9.68 -8.36
N LEU A 28 7.93 -9.96 -8.93
CA LEU A 28 7.12 -9.00 -9.65
C LEU A 28 5.94 -8.59 -8.78
N ILE A 29 6.02 -7.41 -8.19
CA ILE A 29 4.98 -6.81 -7.34
C ILE A 29 4.20 -5.82 -8.18
N GLY A 30 2.86 -5.95 -8.19
CA GLY A 30 1.98 -5.07 -8.94
C GLY A 30 1.40 -3.95 -8.08
N GLU A 31 1.15 -2.81 -8.70
CA GLU A 31 0.33 -1.76 -8.11
C GLU A 31 -1.14 -2.07 -8.38
N VAL A 32 -1.86 -2.42 -7.32
CA VAL A 32 -3.31 -2.64 -7.30
C VAL A 32 -3.86 -1.99 -6.04
N TRP A 33 -4.79 -1.04 -6.21
CA TRP A 33 -5.26 -0.20 -5.11
C TRP A 33 -6.27 -0.87 -4.18
N GLU A 34 -6.92 -1.93 -4.65
CA GLU A 34 -7.92 -2.69 -3.89
C GLU A 34 -7.42 -4.11 -3.58
N ASP A 35 -8.34 -4.95 -3.09
CA ASP A 35 -8.08 -6.38 -2.92
C ASP A 35 -7.86 -7.05 -4.28
N ALA A 36 -6.61 -7.43 -4.55
CA ALA A 36 -6.19 -7.98 -5.84
C ALA A 36 -6.70 -9.41 -6.11
N SER A 37 -7.19 -10.11 -5.09
CA SER A 37 -7.71 -11.49 -5.23
C SER A 37 -9.01 -11.54 -6.03
N ASN A 38 -9.81 -10.48 -5.98
CA ASN A 38 -11.12 -10.38 -6.63
C ASN A 38 -11.24 -9.18 -7.57
N LYS A 39 -10.14 -8.51 -7.90
CA LYS A 39 -10.16 -7.29 -8.72
C LYS A 39 -10.86 -7.53 -10.05
N ILE A 40 -11.79 -6.62 -10.37
CA ILE A 40 -12.42 -6.51 -11.69
C ILE A 40 -11.90 -5.22 -12.33
N ALA A 41 -11.29 -5.34 -13.49
CA ALA A 41 -10.89 -4.21 -14.30
C ALA A 41 -11.33 -4.46 -15.75
N TYR A 42 -11.85 -3.43 -16.40
CA TYR A 42 -12.37 -3.52 -17.80
C TYR A 42 -13.41 -4.64 -18.00
N GLY A 43 -14.28 -4.84 -17.00
CA GLY A 43 -15.34 -5.86 -17.06
C GLY A 43 -14.85 -7.30 -16.94
N LYS A 44 -13.58 -7.53 -16.61
CA LYS A 44 -12.98 -8.86 -16.42
C LYS A 44 -12.37 -9.00 -15.04
N ARG A 45 -12.57 -10.17 -14.41
CA ARG A 45 -11.86 -10.53 -13.19
C ARG A 45 -10.39 -10.75 -13.52
N ARG A 46 -9.52 -10.03 -12.83
CA ARG A 46 -8.07 -10.16 -12.97
C ARG A 46 -7.59 -11.45 -12.30
N ARG A 47 -6.59 -12.08 -12.88
CA ARG A 47 -6.10 -13.40 -12.46
C ARG A 47 -4.66 -13.34 -11.94
N TYR A 48 -4.31 -12.24 -11.29
CA TYR A 48 -2.94 -11.94 -10.85
C TYR A 48 -2.27 -13.08 -10.10
N PHE A 49 -2.99 -13.72 -9.16
CA PHE A 49 -2.45 -14.78 -8.32
C PHE A 49 -2.76 -16.19 -8.88
N ILE A 50 -3.91 -16.36 -9.54
CA ILE A 50 -4.34 -17.67 -10.04
C ILE A 50 -3.39 -18.17 -11.14
N ASP A 51 -3.04 -17.30 -12.07
CA ASP A 51 -2.13 -17.63 -13.17
C ASP A 51 -0.67 -17.34 -12.82
N GLY A 52 -0.41 -16.85 -11.60
CA GLY A 52 0.92 -16.51 -11.14
C GLY A 52 1.53 -15.31 -11.89
N ALA A 53 0.71 -14.43 -12.44
CA ALA A 53 1.17 -13.25 -13.17
C ALA A 53 1.96 -12.27 -12.29
N LEU A 54 1.53 -12.09 -11.03
CA LEU A 54 2.24 -11.31 -10.01
C LEU A 54 2.65 -12.24 -8.87
N ASP A 55 3.79 -11.95 -8.25
CA ASP A 55 4.21 -12.61 -7.01
C ASP A 55 3.51 -12.02 -5.81
N SER A 56 3.24 -10.71 -5.84
CA SER A 56 2.45 -10.01 -4.85
C SER A 56 2.01 -8.63 -5.36
N VAL A 57 1.45 -7.81 -4.46
CA VAL A 57 0.96 -6.46 -4.75
C VAL A 57 1.32 -5.48 -3.64
N MET A 58 1.21 -4.17 -3.95
CA MET A 58 1.22 -3.10 -2.95
C MET A 58 -0.06 -3.16 -2.12
N ASN A 59 0.06 -3.10 -0.79
CA ASN A 59 -1.05 -3.33 0.12
C ASN A 59 -1.78 -2.03 0.50
N TYR A 60 -2.43 -1.42 -0.45
CA TYR A 60 -3.28 -0.24 -0.22
C TYR A 60 -4.46 -0.50 0.74
N PRO A 61 -5.11 -1.70 0.74
CA PRO A 61 -6.16 -1.99 1.72
C PRO A 61 -5.70 -1.85 3.17
N TRP A 62 -4.54 -2.40 3.53
CA TRP A 62 -4.02 -2.25 4.89
C TRP A 62 -3.54 -0.84 5.18
N ARG A 63 -2.89 -0.18 4.19
CA ARG A 63 -2.56 1.24 4.32
C ARG A 63 -3.77 2.06 4.74
N LYS A 64 -4.88 1.92 4.01
CA LYS A 64 -6.12 2.65 4.32
C LYS A 64 -6.61 2.34 5.74
N ALA A 65 -6.69 1.06 6.11
CA ALA A 65 -7.19 0.63 7.42
C ALA A 65 -6.29 1.12 8.58
N ILE A 66 -4.97 1.09 8.41
CA ILE A 66 -4.00 1.61 9.39
C ILE A 66 -4.20 3.12 9.59
N LEU A 67 -4.33 3.87 8.48
CA LEU A 67 -4.51 5.33 8.54
C LEU A 67 -5.84 5.70 9.18
N ASP A 68 -6.93 5.03 8.84
CA ASP A 68 -8.24 5.27 9.43
C ASP A 68 -8.22 5.01 10.94
N TYR A 69 -7.57 3.94 11.38
CA TYR A 69 -7.38 3.63 12.79
C TYR A 69 -6.53 4.71 13.50
N CYS A 70 -5.36 5.06 12.97
CA CYS A 70 -4.46 6.03 13.58
C CYS A 70 -5.09 7.43 13.68
N GLN A 71 -5.97 7.79 12.75
CA GLN A 71 -6.68 9.07 12.77
C GLN A 71 -7.98 9.02 13.59
N GLY A 72 -8.29 7.90 14.23
CA GLY A 72 -9.51 7.76 15.06
C GLY A 72 -10.81 7.70 14.24
N ARG A 73 -10.74 7.44 12.94
CA ARG A 73 -11.93 7.22 12.09
C ARG A 73 -12.52 5.81 12.24
N ASP A 74 -11.78 4.92 12.85
CA ASP A 74 -12.14 3.54 13.11
C ASP A 74 -11.70 3.12 14.51
N ASP A 75 -12.49 2.27 15.17
CA ASP A 75 -12.24 1.71 16.51
C ASP A 75 -11.33 0.47 16.54
N GLY A 76 -10.69 0.15 15.43
CA GLY A 76 -9.87 -1.04 15.23
C GLY A 76 -10.65 -2.26 14.71
N THR A 77 -11.97 -2.22 14.67
CA THR A 77 -12.79 -3.32 14.12
C THR A 77 -12.59 -3.43 12.61
N ALA A 78 -12.62 -2.31 11.89
CA ALA A 78 -12.41 -2.30 10.45
C ALA A 78 -10.95 -2.60 10.10
N LEU A 79 -9.97 -2.14 10.89
CA LEU A 79 -8.57 -2.56 10.76
C LEU A 79 -8.43 -4.08 10.86
N ARG A 80 -8.98 -4.68 11.93
CA ARG A 80 -8.96 -6.13 12.11
C ARG A 80 -9.62 -6.86 10.95
N GLN A 81 -10.79 -6.41 10.52
CA GLN A 81 -11.51 -7.01 9.38
C GLN A 81 -10.71 -6.91 8.08
N SER A 82 -10.07 -5.78 7.81
CA SER A 82 -9.22 -5.60 6.63
C SER A 82 -8.02 -6.54 6.66
N VAL A 83 -7.35 -6.65 7.83
CA VAL A 83 -6.21 -7.56 8.01
C VAL A 83 -6.60 -9.00 7.75
N LEU A 84 -7.68 -9.48 8.39
CA LEU A 84 -8.15 -10.86 8.24
C LEU A 84 -8.59 -11.15 6.81
N ARG A 85 -9.34 -10.25 6.17
CA ARG A 85 -9.81 -10.43 4.79
C ARG A 85 -8.66 -10.63 3.80
N ILE A 86 -7.63 -9.80 3.86
CA ILE A 86 -6.47 -9.94 2.97
C ILE A 86 -5.70 -11.22 3.31
N ALA A 87 -5.51 -11.53 4.60
CA ALA A 87 -4.83 -12.75 5.02
C ALA A 87 -5.55 -14.03 4.59
N GLU A 88 -6.88 -14.01 4.55
CA GLU A 88 -7.71 -15.14 4.09
C GLU A 88 -7.77 -15.24 2.56
N ASN A 89 -7.78 -14.10 1.86
CA ASN A 89 -7.95 -14.04 0.42
C ASN A 89 -6.64 -14.28 -0.36
N TYR A 90 -5.49 -13.99 0.23
CA TYR A 90 -4.20 -14.09 -0.45
C TYR A 90 -3.54 -15.45 -0.18
N PRO A 91 -3.06 -16.14 -1.23
CA PRO A 91 -2.23 -17.34 -1.04
C PRO A 91 -1.04 -17.04 -0.10
N PRO A 92 -0.59 -18.00 0.72
CA PRO A 92 0.50 -17.76 1.68
C PRO A 92 1.78 -17.17 1.06
N GLY A 93 2.17 -17.63 -0.14
CA GLY A 93 3.33 -17.09 -0.86
C GLY A 93 3.15 -15.64 -1.30
N VAL A 94 1.93 -15.26 -1.69
CA VAL A 94 1.58 -13.87 -2.04
C VAL A 94 1.59 -13.01 -0.79
N LEU A 95 0.97 -13.48 0.29
CA LEU A 95 0.88 -12.76 1.55
C LEU A 95 2.27 -12.50 2.17
N SER A 96 3.18 -13.46 2.07
CA SER A 96 4.56 -13.31 2.59
C SER A 96 5.38 -12.25 1.86
N CYS A 97 4.99 -11.91 0.63
CA CYS A 97 5.67 -10.92 -0.22
C CYS A 97 4.84 -9.64 -0.41
N VAL A 98 3.68 -9.50 0.25
CA VAL A 98 2.86 -8.30 0.10
C VAL A 98 3.62 -7.06 0.57
N MET A 99 3.59 -6.00 -0.23
CA MET A 99 4.35 -4.80 0.06
C MET A 99 3.53 -3.84 0.93
N ASN A 100 3.80 -3.84 2.22
CA ASN A 100 3.15 -2.96 3.19
C ASN A 100 3.72 -1.55 3.06
N ILE A 101 2.86 -0.58 2.77
CA ILE A 101 3.20 0.81 2.49
C ILE A 101 2.42 1.76 3.41
N LEU A 102 2.99 2.92 3.73
CA LEU A 102 2.28 4.06 4.32
C LEU A 102 2.28 5.26 3.37
N GLY A 103 3.39 5.53 2.71
CA GLY A 103 3.56 6.57 1.70
C GLY A 103 3.94 6.00 0.33
N THR A 104 3.58 6.73 -0.73
CA THR A 104 3.99 6.48 -2.12
C THR A 104 4.08 7.81 -2.88
N HIS A 105 4.60 7.80 -4.11
CA HIS A 105 4.65 8.98 -4.97
C HIS A 105 3.25 9.50 -5.39
N ASP A 106 2.22 8.65 -5.32
CA ASP A 106 0.84 8.99 -5.67
C ASP A 106 -0.01 9.42 -4.47
N THR A 107 0.58 9.41 -3.28
CA THR A 107 -0.14 9.75 -2.06
C THR A 107 0.49 10.97 -1.38
N PRO A 108 -0.30 11.76 -0.62
CA PRO A 108 0.27 12.81 0.22
C PRO A 108 1.30 12.25 1.19
N ARG A 109 2.25 13.11 1.61
CA ARG A 109 3.21 12.76 2.65
C ARG A 109 2.50 12.26 3.89
N ILE A 110 2.99 11.15 4.46
CA ILE A 110 2.30 10.48 5.55
C ILE A 110 2.14 11.39 6.77
N LEU A 111 3.14 12.18 7.10
CA LEU A 111 3.08 13.08 8.24
C LEU A 111 2.03 14.18 8.05
N SER A 112 1.98 14.79 6.85
CA SER A 112 0.95 15.80 6.52
C SER A 112 -0.46 15.19 6.55
N LEU A 113 -0.62 13.97 6.06
CA LEU A 113 -1.90 13.25 6.07
C LEU A 113 -2.38 13.00 7.51
N LEU A 114 -1.52 12.51 8.39
CA LEU A 114 -1.83 12.26 9.80
C LEU A 114 -2.06 13.57 10.56
N GLY A 115 -1.35 14.64 10.22
CA GLY A 115 -1.56 15.95 10.79
C GLY A 115 -2.79 16.72 10.30
N GLY A 116 -3.57 16.13 9.37
CA GLY A 116 -4.81 16.73 8.88
C GLY A 116 -4.61 17.84 7.84
N SER A 117 -3.50 17.82 7.06
CA SER A 117 -3.11 18.91 6.16
C SER A 117 -3.11 18.52 4.68
N CYS A 118 -4.06 17.69 4.25
CA CYS A 118 -4.06 17.14 2.87
C CYS A 118 -5.23 17.62 1.98
N ASP A 119 -6.00 18.62 2.42
CA ASP A 119 -7.07 19.19 1.60
C ASP A 119 -6.52 20.24 0.62
N GLY A 120 -7.16 20.36 -0.55
CA GLY A 120 -6.78 21.35 -1.57
C GLY A 120 -5.95 20.78 -2.71
N THR A 121 -5.49 21.65 -3.58
CA THR A 121 -4.63 21.33 -4.73
C THR A 121 -3.22 20.93 -4.27
N LYS A 122 -2.46 20.26 -5.15
CA LYS A 122 -1.05 19.89 -4.87
C LYS A 122 -0.19 21.10 -4.52
N ASP A 123 -0.41 22.24 -5.17
CA ASP A 123 0.34 23.48 -4.91
C ASP A 123 -0.01 24.06 -3.52
N GLU A 124 -1.29 24.02 -3.13
CA GLU A 124 -1.72 24.43 -1.79
C GLU A 124 -1.17 23.49 -0.72
N GLN A 125 -1.16 22.20 -0.97
CA GLN A 125 -0.57 21.21 -0.06
C GLN A 125 0.93 21.42 0.12
N ALA A 126 1.67 21.71 -0.96
CA ALA A 126 3.12 21.96 -0.93
C ALA A 126 3.51 23.21 -0.12
N GLN A 127 2.59 24.16 0.06
CA GLN A 127 2.83 25.38 0.83
C GLN A 127 2.41 25.26 2.29
N ARG A 128 1.67 24.20 2.66
CA ARG A 128 1.21 24.00 4.04
C ARG A 128 2.29 23.35 4.89
N GLN A 129 2.40 23.86 6.10
CA GLN A 129 3.21 23.28 7.15
C GLN A 129 2.33 22.95 8.34
N LEU A 130 2.61 21.85 9.00
CA LEU A 130 1.94 21.49 10.23
C LEU A 130 2.34 22.45 11.36
N SER A 131 1.37 22.90 12.14
CA SER A 131 1.67 23.55 13.41
C SER A 131 2.43 22.60 14.33
N SER A 132 3.18 23.12 15.30
CA SER A 132 3.95 22.30 16.26
C SER A 132 3.06 21.26 16.97
N ARG A 133 1.80 21.61 17.29
CA ARG A 133 0.84 20.68 17.91
C ARG A 133 0.41 19.58 16.96
N GLN A 134 0.06 19.92 15.71
CA GLN A 134 -0.32 18.95 14.69
C GLN A 134 0.84 18.00 14.38
N ARG A 135 2.06 18.54 14.27
CA ARG A 135 3.25 17.75 14.03
C ARG A 135 3.53 16.75 15.16
N ALA A 136 3.44 17.20 16.42
CA ALA A 136 3.61 16.31 17.57
C ALA A 136 2.60 15.16 17.56
N GLN A 137 1.32 15.45 17.35
CA GLN A 137 0.27 14.44 17.26
C GLN A 137 0.49 13.50 16.06
N ALA A 138 0.85 14.05 14.89
CA ALA A 138 1.11 13.25 13.69
C ALA A 138 2.30 12.31 13.88
N LEU A 139 3.33 12.71 14.61
CA LEU A 139 4.48 11.83 14.93
C LEU A 139 4.08 10.65 15.81
N GLU A 140 3.23 10.86 16.82
CA GLU A 140 2.71 9.76 17.66
C GLU A 140 1.88 8.78 16.82
N GLN A 141 1.03 9.29 15.94
CA GLN A 141 0.24 8.48 15.01
C GLN A 141 1.12 7.75 14.00
N LEU A 142 2.17 8.39 13.49
CA LEU A 142 3.14 7.79 12.57
C LEU A 142 3.89 6.63 13.22
N GLN A 143 4.29 6.76 14.48
CA GLN A 143 4.92 5.67 15.23
C GLN A 143 4.00 4.44 15.33
N THR A 144 2.71 4.67 15.62
CA THR A 144 1.71 3.59 15.65
C THR A 144 1.51 2.96 14.26
N ALA A 145 1.39 3.80 13.22
CA ALA A 145 1.23 3.32 11.86
C ALA A 145 2.45 2.51 11.37
N ALA A 146 3.66 2.98 11.67
CA ALA A 146 4.90 2.27 11.35
C ALA A 146 4.99 0.95 12.11
N PHE A 147 4.67 0.93 13.40
CA PHE A 147 4.61 -0.33 14.17
C PHE A 147 3.69 -1.35 13.48
N LEU A 148 2.47 -0.96 13.11
CA LEU A 148 1.53 -1.84 12.41
C LEU A 148 2.08 -2.28 11.05
N GLN A 149 2.68 -1.37 10.27
CA GLN A 149 3.29 -1.68 8.97
C GLN A 149 4.33 -2.79 9.07
N PHE A 150 5.17 -2.77 10.12
CA PHE A 150 6.25 -3.73 10.31
C PHE A 150 5.80 -5.03 10.98
N MET A 151 4.72 -5.01 11.76
CA MET A 151 4.22 -6.20 12.48
C MET A 151 3.27 -7.06 11.65
N LEU A 152 2.66 -6.51 10.62
CA LEU A 152 1.79 -7.27 9.72
C LEU A 152 2.61 -8.14 8.76
N PRO A 153 2.05 -9.30 8.31
CA PRO A 153 2.72 -10.16 7.33
C PRO A 153 3.12 -9.41 6.05
N GLY A 154 4.24 -9.81 5.45
CA GLY A 154 4.73 -9.21 4.22
C GLY A 154 6.02 -8.41 4.40
N MET A 155 6.29 -7.52 3.47
CA MET A 155 7.49 -6.69 3.43
C MET A 155 7.14 -5.23 3.69
N ALA A 156 7.67 -4.63 4.77
CA ALA A 156 7.53 -3.20 5.01
C ALA A 156 8.36 -2.41 3.99
N CYS A 157 7.72 -1.45 3.32
CA CYS A 157 8.37 -0.54 2.38
C CYS A 157 8.22 0.89 2.88
N ILE A 158 9.33 1.51 3.28
CA ILE A 158 9.38 2.91 3.70
C ILE A 158 9.57 3.77 2.46
N TYR A 159 8.62 4.69 2.22
CA TYR A 159 8.79 5.68 1.18
C TYR A 159 9.76 6.75 1.66
N TYR A 160 10.69 7.15 0.80
CA TYR A 160 11.77 8.08 1.17
C TYR A 160 11.23 9.36 1.83
N GLY A 161 11.86 9.75 2.93
CA GLY A 161 11.49 10.92 3.70
C GLY A 161 10.44 10.66 4.78
N ASP A 162 9.69 9.56 4.73
CA ASP A 162 8.75 9.20 5.79
C ASP A 162 9.50 8.94 7.12
N GLU A 163 10.69 8.34 7.05
CA GLU A 163 11.59 8.11 8.19
C GLU A 163 12.15 9.41 8.80
N ALA A 164 12.21 10.47 8.01
CA ALA A 164 12.66 11.79 8.45
C ALA A 164 11.50 12.70 8.86
N GLY A 165 10.26 12.25 8.70
CA GLY A 165 9.07 13.05 8.97
C GLY A 165 8.92 14.23 8.02
N MET A 166 9.14 14.00 6.72
CA MET A 166 8.87 15.00 5.67
C MET A 166 7.37 15.28 5.59
N GLU A 167 7.05 16.56 5.38
CA GLU A 167 5.70 17.10 5.18
C GLU A 167 5.40 17.35 3.71
#